data_fb3c8c1063c6bd4e1968c40a808d3a85
#
_entry.id   fb3c8c1063c6bd4e1968c40a808d3a85
#
_cell.length_a   1.000
_cell.length_b   1.000
_cell.length_c   1.000
_cell.angle_alpha   90.00
_cell.angle_beta   90.00
_cell.angle_gamma   90.00
#
_symmetry.space_group_name_H-M   'P 1'
#
loop_
_entity.id
_entity.type
_entity.pdbx_description
1 polymer ?
#
loop_
_entity_poly.entity_id
_entity_poly.type
_entity_poly.pdbx_seq_one_letter_code
_entity_poly.pdbx_strand_id
1 'polypeptide(L)'
;MNRLKLCFITLLCVLPLFGSMAQSVKIEGSVRDSQTDELLPGVNVMVKGSSIGAMTNIDGAFSITVQKGSVLEFSFIGYEKQEYGVKGNAKIQVELNPVGIAMDEVIVVGASMKKSDLTGSVARVTDKTLQQIPTADLNTALQGKVAGVFIQNSAKPGEAASIKIRGNNSIQYGTSPIYVIDGLLVDQGFEMLNPNDIATIDVLKDASATAIYGARGANGVVVITTKKGQKGKARVTYDGWYGSQSFSKEMPLINGSQLHDLRVEAYINEFNNTTNLPPARREKYIKDNFLSTTVPPNTIFTEDEMEAYLSGKTYNWLDAVTQNAYQQNHAVSFSGAGDKGSYFMSFNYNQQEGLMKNVSYERYTGKINLDQMVKPWLKVGTNTTFVYQVGHPVACLLYTSDAADDLT
;
A
#
# COMPACT_ATOMS: atom_id res chain seq x y z
N MET A 1 -26.42 -67.56 -36.70
CA MET A 1 -26.16 -66.31 -36.02
C MET A 1 -24.67 -65.98 -35.86
N ASN A 2 -23.77 -66.86 -36.23
CA ASN A 2 -22.28 -66.67 -36.00
C ASN A 2 -21.49 -66.20 -37.23
N ARG A 3 -22.05 -66.26 -38.47
CA ARG A 3 -21.33 -65.79 -39.65
C ARG A 3 -21.44 -64.30 -39.91
N LEU A 4 -22.48 -63.65 -39.40
CA LEU A 4 -22.68 -62.20 -39.57
C LEU A 4 -21.79 -61.38 -38.54
N LYS A 5 -21.50 -61.94 -37.39
CA LYS A 5 -20.56 -61.35 -36.41
C LYS A 5 -19.09 -61.42 -36.85
N LEU A 6 -18.72 -62.44 -37.61
CA LEU A 6 -17.36 -62.60 -38.11
C LEU A 6 -17.06 -61.60 -39.25
N CYS A 7 -18.03 -61.28 -40.08
CA CYS A 7 -17.90 -60.26 -41.13
C CYS A 7 -17.85 -58.84 -40.59
N PHE A 8 -18.50 -58.54 -39.43
CA PHE A 8 -18.41 -57.25 -38.80
C PHE A 8 -17.07 -57.01 -38.12
N ILE A 9 -16.45 -58.06 -37.58
CA ILE A 9 -15.13 -57.99 -36.94
C ILE A 9 -14.01 -57.83 -37.97
N THR A 10 -14.10 -58.49 -39.12
CA THR A 10 -13.14 -58.33 -40.23
C THR A 10 -13.28 -56.97 -40.95
N LEU A 11 -14.50 -56.37 -41.00
CA LEU A 11 -14.71 -55.03 -41.56
C LEU A 11 -14.15 -53.95 -40.63
N LEU A 12 -14.12 -54.15 -39.31
CA LEU A 12 -13.55 -53.22 -38.35
C LEU A 12 -12.02 -53.22 -38.30
N CYS A 13 -11.36 -54.27 -38.75
CA CYS A 13 -9.89 -54.39 -38.83
C CYS A 13 -9.27 -53.82 -40.12
N VAL A 14 -10.08 -53.37 -41.10
CA VAL A 14 -9.60 -52.80 -42.38
C VAL A 14 -9.88 -51.28 -42.44
N LEU A 15 -10.15 -50.59 -41.30
CA LEU A 15 -10.00 -49.16 -41.30
C LEU A 15 -8.50 -48.83 -41.48
N PRO A 16 -8.10 -48.23 -42.61
CA PRO A 16 -6.72 -47.83 -42.78
C PRO A 16 -6.44 -46.80 -41.72
N LEU A 17 -5.43 -47.04 -40.91
CA LEU A 17 -4.69 -46.03 -40.16
C LEU A 17 -4.21 -44.97 -41.18
N PHE A 18 -5.08 -44.01 -41.53
CA PHE A 18 -4.61 -42.75 -42.10
C PHE A 18 -3.82 -42.07 -41.02
N GLY A 19 -2.56 -42.49 -40.84
CA GLY A 19 -1.57 -41.67 -40.19
C GLY A 19 -1.54 -40.35 -40.96
N SER A 20 -2.10 -39.29 -40.38
CA SER A 20 -1.87 -37.93 -40.82
C SER A 20 -0.37 -37.72 -40.85
N MET A 21 0.25 -37.86 -42.04
CA MET A 21 1.62 -37.40 -42.23
C MET A 21 1.58 -35.88 -42.01
N ALA A 22 1.94 -35.45 -40.82
CA ALA A 22 2.07 -34.05 -40.49
C ALA A 22 3.14 -33.47 -41.41
N GLN A 23 2.72 -32.68 -42.37
CA GLN A 23 3.56 -32.08 -43.39
C GLN A 23 4.50 -31.06 -42.67
N SER A 24 5.79 -31.41 -42.55
CA SER A 24 6.77 -30.50 -42.01
C SER A 24 7.07 -29.38 -43.02
N VAL A 25 7.12 -28.17 -42.53
CA VAL A 25 7.29 -26.94 -43.29
C VAL A 25 8.53 -26.22 -42.76
N LYS A 26 9.41 -25.79 -43.66
CA LYS A 26 10.58 -24.97 -43.30
C LYS A 26 10.18 -23.48 -43.39
N ILE A 27 10.31 -22.79 -42.30
CA ILE A 27 10.10 -21.33 -42.17
C ILE A 27 11.46 -20.67 -42.04
N GLU A 28 11.71 -19.71 -42.89
CA GLU A 28 12.88 -18.84 -42.79
C GLU A 28 12.38 -17.41 -42.66
N GLY A 29 13.16 -16.58 -41.95
CA GLY A 29 12.77 -15.19 -41.80
C GLY A 29 13.78 -14.34 -41.04
N SER A 30 13.42 -13.09 -40.85
CA SER A 30 14.22 -12.17 -40.04
C SER A 30 13.33 -11.45 -39.04
N VAL A 31 13.92 -11.08 -37.90
CA VAL A 31 13.26 -10.34 -36.83
C VAL A 31 13.89 -8.97 -36.72
N ARG A 32 13.04 -7.92 -36.67
CA ARG A 32 13.44 -6.51 -36.57
C ARG A 32 12.75 -5.82 -35.40
N ASP A 33 13.34 -4.73 -34.97
CA ASP A 33 12.71 -3.77 -34.07
C ASP A 33 11.71 -2.92 -34.85
N SER A 34 10.48 -2.78 -34.35
CA SER A 34 9.40 -2.01 -34.99
C SER A 34 9.62 -0.50 -35.00
N GLN A 35 10.53 0.03 -34.18
CA GLN A 35 10.81 1.48 -34.05
C GLN A 35 12.09 1.91 -34.76
N THR A 36 13.15 1.08 -34.66
CA THR A 36 14.48 1.42 -35.22
C THR A 36 14.75 0.71 -36.54
N ASP A 37 13.94 -0.27 -36.95
CA ASP A 37 14.12 -1.14 -38.13
C ASP A 37 15.44 -1.94 -38.07
N GLU A 38 16.10 -1.98 -36.90
CA GLU A 38 17.33 -2.74 -36.70
C GLU A 38 17.03 -4.25 -36.58
N LEU A 39 17.93 -5.06 -37.14
CA LEU A 39 17.86 -6.52 -37.07
C LEU A 39 18.18 -6.98 -35.64
N LEU A 40 17.37 -7.87 -35.09
CA LEU A 40 17.48 -8.34 -33.71
C LEU A 40 18.16 -9.73 -33.64
N PRO A 41 19.45 -9.82 -33.25
CA PRO A 41 20.10 -11.09 -32.99
C PRO A 41 19.70 -11.66 -31.63
N GLY A 42 19.67 -12.99 -31.52
CA GLY A 42 19.41 -13.66 -30.25
C GLY A 42 17.92 -13.75 -29.85
N VAL A 43 16.99 -13.44 -30.76
CA VAL A 43 15.54 -13.66 -30.54
C VAL A 43 15.27 -15.14 -30.45
N ASN A 44 14.57 -15.57 -29.43
CA ASN A 44 14.14 -16.95 -29.26
C ASN A 44 12.83 -17.19 -30.01
N VAL A 45 12.86 -18.14 -30.95
CA VAL A 45 11.71 -18.53 -31.81
C VAL A 45 11.30 -19.95 -31.41
N MET A 46 10.17 -20.10 -30.74
CA MET A 46 9.71 -21.40 -30.22
C MET A 46 8.34 -21.78 -30.81
N VAL A 47 8.12 -23.07 -30.97
CA VAL A 47 6.78 -23.59 -31.29
C VAL A 47 5.96 -23.61 -30.00
N LYS A 48 4.84 -22.92 -29.98
CA LYS A 48 3.96 -22.82 -28.82
C LYS A 48 3.52 -24.22 -28.35
N GLY A 49 3.80 -24.51 -27.07
CA GLY A 49 3.49 -25.82 -26.47
C GLY A 49 4.46 -26.96 -26.81
N SER A 50 5.65 -26.66 -27.39
CA SER A 50 6.69 -27.64 -27.74
C SER A 50 8.06 -27.15 -27.27
N SER A 51 9.00 -28.06 -27.17
CA SER A 51 10.43 -27.76 -26.94
C SER A 51 11.22 -27.47 -28.23
N ILE A 52 10.55 -27.43 -29.39
CA ILE A 52 11.18 -27.14 -30.67
C ILE A 52 11.37 -25.64 -30.81
N GLY A 53 12.59 -25.17 -30.97
CA GLY A 53 12.91 -23.76 -31.13
C GLY A 53 14.17 -23.52 -31.93
N ALA A 54 14.36 -22.26 -32.37
CA ALA A 54 15.56 -21.74 -33.00
C ALA A 54 15.83 -20.35 -32.45
N MET A 55 17.06 -19.85 -32.66
CA MET A 55 17.46 -18.50 -32.25
C MET A 55 17.92 -17.71 -33.47
N THR A 56 17.63 -16.41 -33.53
CA THR A 56 18.13 -15.56 -34.62
C THR A 56 19.64 -15.38 -34.53
N ASN A 57 20.30 -15.41 -35.70
CA ASN A 57 21.74 -15.18 -35.84
C ASN A 57 22.08 -13.66 -35.74
N ILE A 58 23.35 -13.30 -35.97
CA ILE A 58 23.83 -11.91 -35.93
C ILE A 58 23.15 -11.00 -36.94
N ASP A 59 22.58 -11.54 -38.00
CA ASP A 59 21.82 -10.82 -39.03
C ASP A 59 20.32 -10.85 -38.75
N GLY A 60 19.92 -11.19 -37.50
CA GLY A 60 18.52 -11.30 -37.12
C GLY A 60 17.73 -12.38 -37.87
N ALA A 61 18.41 -13.27 -38.63
CA ALA A 61 17.77 -14.28 -39.45
C ALA A 61 17.60 -15.59 -38.66
N PHE A 62 16.51 -16.32 -38.91
CA PHE A 62 16.24 -17.64 -38.34
C PHE A 62 15.73 -18.63 -39.36
N SER A 63 15.89 -19.91 -39.08
CA SER A 63 15.34 -21.02 -39.85
C SER A 63 14.87 -22.11 -38.91
N ILE A 64 13.60 -22.50 -39.03
CA ILE A 64 12.98 -23.53 -38.19
C ILE A 64 12.08 -24.44 -39.03
N THR A 65 12.13 -25.73 -38.73
CA THR A 65 11.24 -26.73 -39.38
C THR A 65 10.14 -27.13 -38.41
N VAL A 66 8.91 -26.89 -38.76
CA VAL A 66 7.72 -27.09 -37.92
C VAL A 66 6.58 -27.75 -38.68
N GLN A 67 5.57 -28.20 -37.95
CA GLN A 67 4.36 -28.76 -38.59
C GLN A 67 3.48 -27.63 -39.15
N LYS A 68 2.84 -27.86 -40.28
CA LYS A 68 1.87 -26.93 -40.83
C LYS A 68 0.71 -26.72 -39.84
N GLY A 69 0.38 -25.48 -39.56
CA GLY A 69 -0.65 -25.12 -38.57
C GLY A 69 -0.10 -24.84 -37.15
N SER A 70 1.21 -25.04 -36.92
CA SER A 70 1.83 -24.64 -35.65
C SER A 70 1.84 -23.12 -35.47
N VAL A 71 1.93 -22.67 -34.22
CA VAL A 71 2.11 -21.27 -33.89
C VAL A 71 3.55 -21.05 -33.37
N LEU A 72 4.26 -20.14 -34.01
CA LEU A 72 5.59 -19.70 -33.55
C LEU A 72 5.42 -18.55 -32.56
N GLU A 73 6.09 -18.65 -31.42
CA GLU A 73 6.20 -17.57 -30.42
C GLU A 73 7.61 -16.98 -30.50
N PHE A 74 7.68 -15.68 -30.76
CA PHE A 74 8.90 -14.91 -30.78
C PHE A 74 9.05 -14.18 -29.44
N SER A 75 10.19 -14.38 -28.76
CA SER A 75 10.47 -13.72 -27.48
C SER A 75 11.91 -13.21 -27.44
N PHE A 76 12.06 -11.97 -26.99
CA PHE A 76 13.36 -11.33 -26.78
C PHE A 76 13.31 -10.43 -25.54
N ILE A 77 14.42 -10.29 -24.83
CA ILE A 77 14.48 -9.48 -23.63
C ILE A 77 14.23 -8.01 -23.99
N GLY A 78 13.22 -7.40 -23.37
CA GLY A 78 12.85 -6.01 -23.66
C GLY A 78 11.82 -5.84 -24.79
N TYR A 79 11.23 -6.92 -25.31
CA TYR A 79 10.22 -6.88 -26.37
C TYR A 79 8.96 -7.65 -26.00
N GLU A 80 7.81 -7.22 -26.53
CA GLU A 80 6.56 -7.96 -26.40
C GLU A 80 6.63 -9.28 -27.16
N LYS A 81 6.12 -10.33 -26.55
CA LYS A 81 6.00 -11.62 -27.23
C LYS A 81 5.03 -11.52 -28.40
N GLN A 82 5.43 -12.03 -29.56
CA GLN A 82 4.60 -12.05 -30.76
C GLN A 82 4.36 -13.46 -31.22
N GLU A 83 3.14 -13.75 -31.65
CA GLU A 83 2.74 -15.06 -32.15
C GLU A 83 2.50 -15.01 -33.68
N TYR A 84 2.99 -16.02 -34.41
CA TYR A 84 2.82 -16.16 -35.84
C TYR A 84 2.28 -17.55 -36.20
N GLY A 85 1.13 -17.62 -36.88
CA GLY A 85 0.53 -18.86 -37.34
C GLY A 85 1.15 -19.34 -38.65
N VAL A 86 1.72 -20.56 -38.66
CA VAL A 86 2.39 -21.16 -39.81
C VAL A 86 1.36 -21.68 -40.83
N LYS A 87 1.25 -21.04 -42.00
CA LYS A 87 0.31 -21.43 -43.05
C LYS A 87 0.96 -22.30 -44.17
N GLY A 88 2.29 -22.26 -44.31
CA GLY A 88 3.05 -22.97 -45.35
C GLY A 88 4.50 -22.52 -45.38
N ASN A 89 5.29 -23.04 -46.37
CA ASN A 89 6.67 -22.57 -46.57
C ASN A 89 6.64 -21.07 -46.90
N ALA A 90 7.30 -20.25 -46.08
CA ALA A 90 7.32 -18.79 -46.29
C ALA A 90 8.62 -18.20 -45.71
N LYS A 91 9.08 -17.16 -46.36
CA LYS A 91 9.98 -16.19 -45.76
C LYS A 91 9.14 -15.15 -45.04
N ILE A 92 9.33 -15.00 -43.75
CA ILE A 92 8.58 -14.06 -42.93
C ILE A 92 9.48 -12.98 -42.34
N GLN A 93 8.94 -11.79 -42.26
CA GLN A 93 9.55 -10.70 -41.47
C GLN A 93 8.64 -10.48 -40.25
N VAL A 94 9.25 -10.49 -39.08
CA VAL A 94 8.55 -10.29 -37.82
C VAL A 94 9.11 -9.02 -37.17
N GLU A 95 8.24 -8.09 -36.83
CA GLU A 95 8.57 -6.87 -36.13
C GLU A 95 8.20 -7.04 -34.69
N LEU A 96 9.16 -6.97 -33.78
CA LEU A 96 8.93 -6.99 -32.34
C LEU A 96 8.79 -5.55 -31.83
N ASN A 97 7.73 -5.32 -31.09
CA ASN A 97 7.54 -4.06 -30.39
C ASN A 97 8.42 -4.08 -29.13
N PRO A 98 9.34 -3.13 -28.97
CA PRO A 98 10.01 -3.00 -27.68
C PRO A 98 8.92 -2.79 -26.63
N VAL A 99 8.88 -3.69 -25.65
CA VAL A 99 8.20 -3.35 -24.40
C VAL A 99 8.94 -2.12 -23.95
N GLY A 100 8.26 -0.98 -23.97
CA GLY A 100 8.77 0.17 -23.24
C GLY A 100 8.94 -0.31 -21.80
N ILE A 101 10.08 -0.93 -21.52
CA ILE A 101 10.59 -0.97 -20.18
C ILE A 101 10.68 0.50 -19.89
N ALA A 102 9.70 1.03 -19.15
CA ALA A 102 9.89 2.29 -18.45
C ALA A 102 11.21 2.03 -17.74
N MET A 103 12.31 2.45 -18.37
CA MET A 103 13.62 2.35 -17.75
C MET A 103 13.39 2.98 -16.40
N ASP A 104 13.78 2.27 -15.35
CA ASP A 104 13.61 2.70 -13.97
C ASP A 104 14.28 4.06 -13.78
N GLU A 105 13.62 5.10 -14.29
CA GLU A 105 14.04 6.48 -14.14
C GLU A 105 13.56 6.98 -12.80
N VAL A 106 14.49 7.42 -11.98
CA VAL A 106 14.20 8.16 -10.77
C VAL A 106 14.22 9.63 -11.12
N ILE A 107 13.10 10.33 -10.96
CA ILE A 107 13.04 11.77 -11.20
C ILE A 107 13.72 12.47 -10.03
N VAL A 108 14.88 13.03 -10.28
CA VAL A 108 15.68 13.73 -9.30
C VAL A 108 15.70 15.20 -9.67
N VAL A 109 15.27 16.10 -8.77
CA VAL A 109 15.24 17.57 -8.91
C VAL A 109 15.45 18.08 -10.35
N GLY A 110 14.37 18.08 -11.14
CA GLY A 110 14.37 18.63 -12.51
C GLY A 110 15.07 17.79 -13.59
N ALA A 111 15.62 16.62 -13.27
CA ALA A 111 16.21 15.69 -14.23
C ALA A 111 15.79 14.25 -13.92
N SER A 112 15.51 13.45 -14.95
CA SER A 112 15.35 12.01 -14.80
C SER A 112 16.74 11.36 -14.87
N MET A 113 17.09 10.57 -13.85
CA MET A 113 18.30 9.74 -13.84
C MET A 113 17.89 8.27 -13.91
N LYS A 114 18.67 7.48 -14.65
CA LYS A 114 18.47 6.03 -14.65
C LYS A 114 18.87 5.46 -13.29
N LYS A 115 18.10 4.50 -12.80
CA LYS A 115 18.42 3.79 -11.55
C LYS A 115 19.82 3.15 -11.61
N SER A 116 20.26 2.71 -12.81
CA SER A 116 21.62 2.19 -13.05
C SER A 116 22.73 3.20 -12.75
N ASP A 117 22.42 4.49 -12.84
CA ASP A 117 23.39 5.56 -12.65
C ASP A 117 23.49 6.01 -11.20
N LEU A 118 22.55 5.53 -10.34
CA LEU A 118 22.59 5.72 -8.90
C LEU A 118 23.40 4.59 -8.26
N THR A 119 24.58 4.91 -7.77
CA THR A 119 25.48 3.95 -7.08
C THR A 119 24.99 3.54 -5.69
N GLY A 120 23.91 4.14 -5.20
CA GLY A 120 23.35 3.94 -3.87
C GLY A 120 22.23 2.90 -3.79
N SER A 121 21.91 2.46 -2.56
CA SER A 121 20.78 1.55 -2.29
C SER A 121 19.45 2.30 -2.41
N VAL A 122 18.73 2.09 -3.50
CA VAL A 122 17.41 2.62 -3.78
C VAL A 122 16.38 1.49 -3.68
N ALA A 123 15.37 1.67 -2.83
CA ALA A 123 14.25 0.75 -2.76
C ALA A 123 13.04 1.35 -3.44
N ARG A 124 12.50 0.65 -4.44
CA ARG A 124 11.33 1.07 -5.20
C ARG A 124 10.09 0.29 -4.79
N VAL A 125 9.00 1.02 -4.60
CA VAL A 125 7.65 0.49 -4.39
C VAL A 125 6.76 0.98 -5.53
N THR A 126 6.08 0.06 -6.20
CA THR A 126 5.18 0.37 -7.32
C THR A 126 3.74 0.51 -6.87
N ASP A 127 2.87 1.06 -7.72
CA ASP A 127 1.43 1.20 -7.50
C ASP A 127 0.76 -0.12 -7.10
N LYS A 128 1.09 -1.23 -7.78
CA LYS A 128 0.56 -2.57 -7.47
C LYS A 128 0.89 -3.01 -6.03
N THR A 129 2.07 -2.66 -5.54
CA THR A 129 2.49 -3.00 -4.18
C THR A 129 1.83 -2.09 -3.15
N LEU A 130 1.63 -0.81 -3.48
CA LEU A 130 0.94 0.15 -2.60
C LEU A 130 -0.53 -0.22 -2.40
N GLN A 131 -1.22 -0.66 -3.45
CA GLN A 131 -2.64 -1.03 -3.41
C GLN A 131 -2.94 -2.36 -2.68
N GLN A 132 -1.92 -3.12 -2.27
CA GLN A 132 -2.13 -4.38 -1.51
C GLN A 132 -2.74 -4.16 -0.12
N ILE A 133 -2.56 -2.99 0.46
CA ILE A 133 -3.10 -2.62 1.77
C ILE A 133 -4.08 -1.47 1.55
N PRO A 134 -5.38 -1.67 1.84
CA PRO A 134 -6.37 -0.59 1.75
C PRO A 134 -6.09 0.43 2.86
N THR A 135 -5.52 1.54 2.51
CA THR A 135 -5.22 2.66 3.42
C THR A 135 -5.30 3.98 2.68
N ALA A 136 -5.69 5.02 3.38
CA ALA A 136 -5.68 6.38 2.88
C ALA A 136 -4.39 7.15 3.20
N ASP A 137 -3.54 6.59 4.05
CA ASP A 137 -2.25 7.15 4.43
C ASP A 137 -1.11 6.51 3.63
N LEU A 138 -0.32 7.36 2.98
CA LEU A 138 0.79 6.94 2.13
C LEU A 138 1.90 6.22 2.90
N ASN A 139 2.23 6.71 4.10
CA ASN A 139 3.28 6.10 4.90
C ASN A 139 2.87 4.70 5.37
N THR A 140 1.61 4.54 5.78
CA THR A 140 1.06 3.22 6.13
C THR A 140 1.10 2.25 4.94
N ALA A 141 0.86 2.72 3.72
CA ALA A 141 0.98 1.90 2.51
C ALA A 141 2.41 1.37 2.27
N LEU A 142 3.43 2.08 2.77
CA LEU A 142 4.84 1.69 2.68
C LEU A 142 5.28 0.72 3.79
N GLN A 143 4.47 0.53 4.83
CA GLN A 143 4.83 -0.28 6.00
C GLN A 143 5.19 -1.72 5.61
N GLY A 144 6.38 -2.17 6.03
CA GLY A 144 6.89 -3.52 5.73
C GLY A 144 7.32 -3.75 4.27
N LYS A 145 7.22 -2.74 3.38
CA LYS A 145 7.58 -2.87 1.96
C LYS A 145 9.03 -2.47 1.67
N VAL A 146 9.64 -1.68 2.54
CA VAL A 146 11.00 -1.14 2.35
C VAL A 146 11.89 -1.48 3.54
N ALA A 147 12.95 -2.26 3.30
CA ALA A 147 13.91 -2.60 4.34
C ALA A 147 14.63 -1.35 4.87
N GLY A 148 14.79 -1.24 6.21
CA GLY A 148 15.45 -0.11 6.87
C GLY A 148 14.58 1.16 6.96
N VAL A 149 13.28 1.04 6.70
CA VAL A 149 12.28 2.08 6.93
C VAL A 149 11.38 1.64 8.08
N PHE A 150 11.33 2.45 9.11
CA PHE A 150 10.43 2.26 10.25
C PHE A 150 9.25 3.21 10.11
N ILE A 151 8.04 2.68 10.22
CA ILE A 151 6.79 3.44 10.12
C ILE A 151 5.99 3.20 11.39
N GLN A 152 5.65 4.28 12.05
CA GLN A 152 4.81 4.30 13.24
C GLN A 152 3.46 4.92 12.87
N ASN A 153 2.43 4.09 12.84
CA ASN A 153 1.08 4.53 12.54
C ASN A 153 0.52 5.39 13.69
N SER A 154 -0.25 6.41 13.34
CA SER A 154 -1.08 7.14 14.29
C SER A 154 -2.45 6.46 14.43
N ALA A 155 -2.97 6.44 15.65
CA ALA A 155 -4.34 5.99 15.91
C ALA A 155 -5.38 7.11 15.68
N LYS A 156 -4.92 8.35 15.45
CA LYS A 156 -5.82 9.49 15.23
C LYS A 156 -6.19 9.58 13.76
N PRO A 157 -7.49 9.70 13.44
CA PRO A 157 -7.94 9.95 12.07
C PRO A 157 -7.30 11.21 11.48
N GLY A 158 -6.85 11.11 10.22
CA GLY A 158 -6.25 12.23 9.49
C GLY A 158 -4.81 12.57 9.87
N GLU A 159 -4.24 11.94 10.88
CA GLU A 159 -2.83 12.10 11.21
C GLU A 159 -1.98 11.10 10.44
N ALA A 160 -0.99 11.60 9.70
CA ALA A 160 -0.10 10.76 8.94
C ALA A 160 0.83 9.93 9.84
N ALA A 161 1.10 8.69 9.42
CA ALA A 161 2.09 7.86 10.07
C ALA A 161 3.48 8.51 10.00
N SER A 162 4.25 8.46 11.08
CA SER A 162 5.63 8.94 11.07
C SER A 162 6.55 7.93 10.39
N ILE A 163 7.50 8.42 9.59
CA ILE A 163 8.48 7.61 8.88
C ILE A 163 9.89 7.97 9.32
N LYS A 164 10.71 6.94 9.55
CA LYS A 164 12.14 7.09 9.87
C LYS A 164 12.95 6.15 8.99
N ILE A 165 14.03 6.65 8.41
CA ILE A 165 14.93 5.88 7.56
C ILE A 165 16.24 5.67 8.30
N ARG A 166 16.63 4.38 8.52
CA ARG A 166 17.84 3.97 9.25
C ARG A 166 17.95 4.50 10.68
N GLY A 167 16.80 4.81 11.34
CA GLY A 167 16.76 5.22 12.75
C GLY A 167 16.84 6.73 12.98
N ASN A 168 17.28 7.13 14.16
CA ASN A 168 17.40 8.54 14.55
C ASN A 168 18.82 9.03 14.26
N ASN A 169 18.97 9.94 13.30
CA ASN A 169 20.26 10.50 12.91
C ASN A 169 20.57 11.83 13.60
N SER A 170 19.61 12.42 14.33
CA SER A 170 19.77 13.70 15.02
C SER A 170 19.06 13.67 16.37
N ILE A 171 19.68 14.32 17.37
CA ILE A 171 19.10 14.52 18.70
C ILE A 171 18.38 15.88 18.76
N GLN A 172 18.88 16.89 18.07
CA GLN A 172 18.36 18.27 18.11
C GLN A 172 17.44 18.61 16.93
N TYR A 173 17.71 18.02 15.75
CA TYR A 173 16.95 18.29 14.54
C TYR A 173 16.05 17.10 14.22
N GLY A 174 14.89 17.35 13.61
CA GLY A 174 13.94 16.31 13.26
C GLY A 174 14.57 15.13 12.51
N THR A 175 13.98 13.96 12.66
CA THR A 175 14.44 12.69 12.05
C THR A 175 13.63 12.29 10.82
N SER A 176 12.66 13.12 10.40
CA SER A 176 11.84 12.87 9.23
C SER A 176 12.65 13.01 7.94
N PRO A 177 12.45 12.12 6.96
CA PRO A 177 13.04 12.26 5.64
C PRO A 177 12.45 13.48 4.93
N ILE A 178 13.11 13.94 3.87
CA ILE A 178 12.51 14.89 2.95
C ILE A 178 11.74 14.19 1.84
N TYR A 179 10.74 14.86 1.32
CA TYR A 179 9.89 14.34 0.25
C TYR A 179 10.12 15.12 -1.04
N VAL A 180 10.18 14.39 -2.15
CA VAL A 180 10.30 14.95 -3.50
C VAL A 180 9.14 14.41 -4.32
N ILE A 181 8.21 15.27 -4.70
CA ILE A 181 7.02 14.91 -5.46
C ILE A 181 7.16 15.43 -6.88
N ASP A 182 7.23 14.52 -7.86
CA ASP A 182 7.42 14.85 -9.28
C ASP A 182 8.57 15.82 -9.54
N GLY A 183 9.66 15.70 -8.76
CA GLY A 183 10.86 16.53 -8.85
C GLY A 183 10.85 17.81 -8.02
N LEU A 184 9.76 18.11 -7.31
CA LEU A 184 9.66 19.25 -6.41
C LEU A 184 9.88 18.83 -4.97
N LEU A 185 10.70 19.58 -4.26
CA LEU A 185 11.01 19.37 -2.85
C LEU A 185 9.86 19.89 -2.00
N VAL A 186 9.31 19.04 -1.14
CA VAL A 186 8.14 19.34 -0.31
C VAL A 186 8.45 19.04 1.14
N ASP A 187 8.27 20.02 2.01
CA ASP A 187 8.52 19.86 3.44
C ASP A 187 7.29 19.34 4.20
N GLN A 188 6.10 19.69 3.72
CA GLN A 188 4.82 19.30 4.31
C GLN A 188 3.79 19.06 3.21
N GLY A 189 2.71 18.34 3.51
CA GLY A 189 1.61 18.13 2.58
C GLY A 189 1.73 16.86 1.72
N PHE A 190 2.81 16.08 1.84
CA PHE A 190 2.92 14.77 1.18
C PHE A 190 1.89 13.77 1.73
N GLU A 191 1.52 13.89 2.98
CA GLU A 191 0.48 13.11 3.66
C GLU A 191 -0.91 13.30 3.05
N MET A 192 -1.08 14.40 2.31
CA MET A 192 -2.34 14.70 1.61
C MET A 192 -2.46 13.97 0.27
N LEU A 193 -1.40 13.34 -0.21
CA LEU A 193 -1.44 12.56 -1.44
C LEU A 193 -2.27 11.30 -1.27
N ASN A 194 -3.08 11.01 -2.28
CA ASN A 194 -3.79 9.75 -2.35
C ASN A 194 -2.85 8.65 -2.87
N PRO A 195 -2.70 7.51 -2.16
CA PRO A 195 -1.90 6.38 -2.65
C PRO A 195 -2.30 5.89 -4.05
N ASN A 196 -3.57 6.02 -4.44
CA ASN A 196 -4.07 5.64 -5.76
C ASN A 196 -3.56 6.54 -6.91
N ASP A 197 -3.07 7.76 -6.59
CA ASP A 197 -2.51 8.68 -7.60
C ASP A 197 -1.01 8.49 -7.82
N ILE A 198 -0.38 7.57 -7.08
CA ILE A 198 1.05 7.33 -7.11
C ILE A 198 1.38 6.20 -8.07
N ALA A 199 2.40 6.43 -8.90
CA ALA A 199 2.97 5.43 -9.79
C ALA A 199 4.10 4.66 -9.10
N THR A 200 5.06 5.39 -8.50
CA THR A 200 6.19 4.79 -7.79
C THR A 200 6.62 5.63 -6.61
N ILE A 201 7.19 4.96 -5.61
CA ILE A 201 7.90 5.60 -4.50
C ILE A 201 9.30 5.01 -4.47
N ASP A 202 10.30 5.85 -4.57
CA ASP A 202 11.70 5.49 -4.46
C ASP A 202 12.28 6.04 -3.16
N VAL A 203 12.81 5.17 -2.31
CA VAL A 203 13.40 5.55 -1.03
C VAL A 203 14.92 5.52 -1.15
N LEU A 204 15.52 6.71 -1.11
CA LEU A 204 16.97 6.90 -1.16
C LEU A 204 17.50 6.89 0.28
N LYS A 205 18.31 5.89 0.59
CA LYS A 205 18.80 5.65 1.96
C LYS A 205 20.27 5.98 2.14
N ASP A 206 21.05 5.95 1.07
CA ASP A 206 22.50 6.12 1.11
C ASP A 206 22.92 7.56 0.85
N ALA A 207 24.00 7.99 1.48
CA ALA A 207 24.53 9.34 1.36
C ALA A 207 24.88 9.73 -0.10
N SER A 208 25.35 8.77 -0.91
CA SER A 208 25.63 9.01 -2.34
C SER A 208 24.37 9.34 -3.13
N ALA A 209 23.26 8.64 -2.87
CA ALA A 209 21.98 8.88 -3.53
C ALA A 209 21.29 10.16 -3.01
N THR A 210 21.55 10.57 -1.78
CA THR A 210 20.92 11.75 -1.16
C THR A 210 21.78 13.02 -1.28
N ALA A 211 23.03 12.92 -1.74
CA ALA A 211 23.99 14.03 -1.83
C ALA A 211 23.47 15.24 -2.64
N ILE A 212 22.68 15.00 -3.67
CA ILE A 212 22.06 16.04 -4.52
C ILE A 212 21.06 16.92 -3.75
N TYR A 213 20.53 16.42 -2.62
CA TYR A 213 19.62 17.15 -1.74
C TYR A 213 20.33 17.86 -0.59
N GLY A 214 21.67 17.76 -0.56
CA GLY A 214 22.54 18.41 0.43
C GLY A 214 22.29 17.90 1.85
N ALA A 215 22.57 18.75 2.85
CA ALA A 215 22.43 18.40 4.28
C ALA A 215 20.98 17.99 4.66
N ARG A 216 19.97 18.49 3.96
CA ARG A 216 18.55 18.11 4.18
C ARG A 216 18.29 16.64 3.87
N GLY A 217 19.06 16.03 2.97
CA GLY A 217 18.96 14.61 2.61
C GLY A 217 19.57 13.64 3.65
N ALA A 218 20.16 14.14 4.74
CA ALA A 218 20.85 13.29 5.73
C ALA A 218 19.93 12.25 6.40
N ASN A 219 18.64 12.57 6.57
CA ASN A 219 17.64 11.65 7.12
C ASN A 219 17.01 10.72 6.06
N GLY A 220 17.53 10.73 4.84
CA GLY A 220 16.98 10.01 3.69
C GLY A 220 16.02 10.87 2.88
N VAL A 221 15.70 10.37 1.68
CA VAL A 221 14.83 11.06 0.72
C VAL A 221 13.78 10.08 0.20
N VAL A 222 12.53 10.50 0.21
CA VAL A 222 11.40 9.76 -0.37
C VAL A 222 10.98 10.46 -1.65
N VAL A 223 11.26 9.84 -2.79
CA VAL A 223 10.90 10.37 -4.12
C VAL A 223 9.59 9.74 -4.56
N ILE A 224 8.58 10.56 -4.76
CA ILE A 224 7.23 10.16 -5.13
C ILE A 224 6.99 10.58 -6.57
N THR A 225 6.69 9.63 -7.43
CA THR A 225 6.28 9.89 -8.81
C THR A 225 4.79 9.62 -8.94
N THR A 226 4.04 10.60 -9.40
CA THR A 226 2.59 10.47 -9.58
C THR A 226 2.24 9.90 -10.94
N LYS A 227 1.02 9.33 -11.05
CA LYS A 227 0.52 8.76 -12.29
C LYS A 227 0.36 9.82 -13.37
N LYS A 228 0.73 9.44 -14.59
CA LYS A 228 0.54 10.22 -15.83
C LYS A 228 -0.32 9.43 -16.79
N GLY A 229 -0.86 10.11 -17.80
CA GLY A 229 -1.57 9.45 -18.88
C GLY A 229 -0.65 8.50 -19.65
N GLN A 230 -1.12 7.30 -19.95
CA GLN A 230 -0.41 6.31 -20.76
C GLN A 230 -0.99 6.27 -22.16
N LYS A 231 -0.14 6.02 -23.18
CA LYS A 231 -0.56 5.86 -24.58
C LYS A 231 -1.60 4.74 -24.70
N GLY A 232 -2.65 4.98 -25.47
CA GLY A 232 -3.72 4.03 -25.70
C GLY A 232 -5.10 4.66 -25.56
N LYS A 233 -6.12 3.80 -25.42
CA LYS A 233 -7.51 4.25 -25.20
C LYS A 233 -7.64 4.95 -23.85
N ALA A 234 -8.48 5.98 -23.78
CA ALA A 234 -8.84 6.62 -22.52
C ALA A 234 -9.36 5.57 -21.52
N ARG A 235 -8.83 5.62 -20.30
CA ARG A 235 -9.18 4.68 -19.23
C ARG A 235 -9.83 5.40 -18.08
N VAL A 236 -10.94 4.84 -17.61
CA VAL A 236 -11.60 5.24 -16.37
C VAL A 236 -11.39 4.13 -15.35
N THR A 237 -10.95 4.49 -14.16
CA THR A 237 -10.74 3.52 -13.07
C THR A 237 -11.48 4.02 -11.83
N TYR A 238 -12.16 3.10 -11.16
CA TYR A 238 -12.75 3.32 -9.85
C TYR A 238 -12.13 2.35 -8.86
N ASP A 239 -11.64 2.88 -7.74
CA ASP A 239 -11.13 2.14 -6.60
C ASP A 239 -11.87 2.56 -5.36
N GLY A 240 -12.48 1.60 -4.66
CA GLY A 240 -13.21 1.87 -3.44
C GLY A 240 -13.05 0.76 -2.42
N TRP A 241 -13.00 1.15 -1.14
CA TRP A 241 -13.02 0.20 -0.04
C TRP A 241 -13.76 0.78 1.16
N TYR A 242 -14.28 -0.11 1.96
CA TYR A 242 -14.94 0.16 3.23
C TYR A 242 -14.37 -0.78 4.28
N GLY A 243 -14.06 -0.27 5.47
CA GLY A 243 -13.47 -1.02 6.56
C GLY A 243 -14.09 -0.68 7.90
N SER A 244 -14.07 -1.65 8.81
CA SER A 244 -14.40 -1.46 10.22
C SER A 244 -13.15 -1.65 11.06
N GLN A 245 -12.96 -0.80 12.05
CA GLN A 245 -11.85 -0.82 12.98
C GLN A 245 -12.39 -0.96 14.41
N SER A 246 -11.79 -1.84 15.18
CA SER A 246 -12.12 -2.05 16.59
C SER A 246 -10.84 -2.27 17.40
N PHE A 247 -10.94 -2.17 18.72
CA PHE A 247 -9.82 -2.56 19.57
C PHE A 247 -9.53 -4.06 19.43
N SER A 248 -8.29 -4.42 19.16
CA SER A 248 -7.89 -5.83 19.04
C SER A 248 -7.81 -6.52 20.40
N LYS A 249 -7.55 -5.76 21.44
CA LYS A 249 -7.51 -6.24 22.83
C LYS A 249 -7.88 -5.08 23.75
N GLU A 250 -8.96 -5.25 24.47
CA GLU A 250 -9.33 -4.32 25.53
C GLU A 250 -8.41 -4.55 26.74
N MET A 251 -7.94 -3.45 27.32
CA MET A 251 -7.19 -3.51 28.58
C MET A 251 -8.19 -3.86 29.69
N PRO A 252 -8.00 -4.95 30.45
CA PRO A 252 -8.91 -5.28 31.52
C PRO A 252 -8.87 -4.18 32.57
N LEU A 253 -9.98 -3.49 32.74
CA LEU A 253 -10.17 -2.51 33.80
C LEU A 253 -10.60 -3.23 35.09
N ILE A 254 -10.15 -2.72 36.22
CA ILE A 254 -10.65 -3.18 37.53
C ILE A 254 -12.11 -2.74 37.70
N ASN A 255 -12.92 -3.61 38.22
CA ASN A 255 -14.31 -3.29 38.55
C ASN A 255 -14.41 -2.57 39.91
N GLY A 256 -15.60 -2.07 40.26
CA GLY A 256 -15.83 -1.34 41.51
C GLY A 256 -15.44 -2.14 42.76
N SER A 257 -15.70 -3.44 42.81
CA SER A 257 -15.32 -4.31 43.92
C SER A 257 -13.78 -4.42 44.03
N GLN A 258 -13.09 -4.67 42.92
CA GLN A 258 -11.62 -4.75 42.91
C GLN A 258 -10.97 -3.41 43.28
N LEU A 259 -11.56 -2.26 42.88
CA LEU A 259 -11.09 -0.95 43.27
C LEU A 259 -11.25 -0.73 44.78
N HIS A 260 -12.40 -1.14 45.35
CA HIS A 260 -12.64 -1.07 46.78
C HIS A 260 -11.58 -1.88 47.55
N ASP A 261 -11.35 -3.13 47.18
CA ASP A 261 -10.42 -4.01 47.87
C ASP A 261 -8.95 -3.48 47.75
N LEU A 262 -8.56 -2.98 46.56
CA LEU A 262 -7.26 -2.39 46.35
C LEU A 262 -7.04 -1.13 47.21
N ARG A 263 -8.04 -0.25 47.31
CA ARG A 263 -7.95 0.95 48.16
C ARG A 263 -7.86 0.58 49.62
N VAL A 264 -8.71 -0.35 50.11
CA VAL A 264 -8.66 -0.82 51.49
C VAL A 264 -7.29 -1.40 51.83
N GLU A 265 -6.76 -2.26 50.96
CA GLU A 265 -5.44 -2.86 51.17
C GLU A 265 -4.33 -1.78 51.19
N ALA A 266 -4.36 -0.79 50.30
CA ALA A 266 -3.43 0.29 50.28
C ALA A 266 -3.43 1.11 51.58
N TYR A 267 -4.60 1.51 52.07
CA TYR A 267 -4.76 2.26 53.31
C TYR A 267 -4.37 1.42 54.54
N ILE A 268 -4.66 0.14 54.57
CA ILE A 268 -4.22 -0.76 55.67
C ILE A 268 -2.68 -0.83 55.67
N ASN A 269 -2.04 -0.99 54.53
CA ASN A 269 -0.59 -1.06 54.41
C ASN A 269 0.08 0.24 54.82
N GLU A 270 -0.44 1.39 54.39
CA GLU A 270 0.06 2.71 54.79
C GLU A 270 -0.10 2.92 56.30
N PHE A 271 -1.28 2.61 56.87
CA PHE A 271 -1.53 2.74 58.28
C PHE A 271 -0.64 1.82 59.11
N ASN A 272 -0.42 0.57 58.69
CA ASN A 272 0.49 -0.35 59.38
C ASN A 272 1.95 0.13 59.37
N ASN A 273 2.38 0.83 58.35
CA ASN A 273 3.74 1.36 58.23
C ASN A 273 3.93 2.66 59.02
N THR A 274 2.88 3.43 59.21
CA THR A 274 2.97 4.79 59.80
C THR A 274 2.55 4.85 61.26
N THR A 275 1.70 3.90 61.73
CA THR A 275 1.14 3.94 63.09
C THR A 275 2.05 3.31 64.12
N ASN A 276 2.09 3.92 65.32
CA ASN A 276 2.74 3.37 66.52
C ASN A 276 1.75 2.68 67.46
N LEU A 277 0.52 2.42 67.03
CA LEU A 277 -0.50 1.77 67.85
C LEU A 277 -0.16 0.30 68.14
N PRO A 278 -0.47 -0.20 69.39
CA PRO A 278 -0.37 -1.61 69.69
C PRO A 278 -1.24 -2.46 68.76
N PRO A 279 -0.86 -3.73 68.46
CA PRO A 279 -1.57 -4.58 67.48
C PRO A 279 -3.09 -4.66 67.67
N ALA A 280 -3.58 -4.87 68.92
CA ALA A 280 -5.02 -4.99 69.21
C ALA A 280 -5.80 -3.68 68.93
N ARG A 281 -5.19 -2.52 69.16
CA ARG A 281 -5.80 -1.20 68.85
C ARG A 281 -5.75 -0.93 67.34
N ARG A 282 -4.70 -1.37 66.66
CA ARG A 282 -4.53 -1.23 65.22
C ARG A 282 -5.62 -2.03 64.49
N GLU A 283 -5.82 -3.29 64.87
CA GLU A 283 -6.85 -4.15 64.25
C GLU A 283 -8.27 -3.58 64.46
N LYS A 284 -8.55 -3.09 65.67
CA LYS A 284 -9.83 -2.41 65.94
C LYS A 284 -10.03 -1.18 65.06
N TYR A 285 -8.98 -0.33 64.92
CA TYR A 285 -9.05 0.89 64.10
C TYR A 285 -9.33 0.54 62.62
N ILE A 286 -8.61 -0.45 62.07
CA ILE A 286 -8.82 -0.94 60.71
C ILE A 286 -10.25 -1.38 60.48
N LYS A 287 -10.77 -2.20 61.40
CA LYS A 287 -12.14 -2.69 61.35
C LYS A 287 -13.17 -1.57 61.37
N ASP A 288 -13.02 -0.64 62.29
CA ASP A 288 -14.00 0.42 62.51
C ASP A 288 -13.96 1.52 61.42
N ASN A 289 -12.77 1.82 60.81
CA ASN A 289 -12.60 2.94 59.95
C ASN A 289 -12.34 2.57 58.48
N PHE A 290 -11.74 1.41 58.21
CA PHE A 290 -11.39 1.00 56.83
C PHE A 290 -12.32 -0.08 56.30
N LEU A 291 -12.74 -1.01 57.12
CA LEU A 291 -13.62 -2.13 56.75
C LEU A 291 -15.11 -1.85 57.02
N SER A 292 -15.43 -0.71 57.61
CA SER A 292 -16.84 -0.31 57.80
C SER A 292 -17.56 -0.07 56.49
N THR A 293 -18.77 -0.57 56.37
CA THR A 293 -19.67 -0.32 55.23
C THR A 293 -20.50 0.95 55.36
N THR A 294 -20.38 1.67 56.47
CA THR A 294 -21.08 2.93 56.72
C THR A 294 -20.12 4.11 56.69
N VAL A 295 -20.54 5.24 56.19
CA VAL A 295 -19.76 6.48 56.10
C VAL A 295 -20.53 7.58 56.86
N PRO A 296 -19.95 8.22 57.91
CA PRO A 296 -18.84 7.70 58.74
C PRO A 296 -19.27 6.46 59.52
N PRO A 297 -18.36 5.62 59.99
CA PRO A 297 -16.95 5.89 60.30
C PRO A 297 -15.92 5.55 59.21
N ASN A 298 -16.34 4.97 58.06
CA ASN A 298 -15.38 4.70 56.99
C ASN A 298 -14.71 6.01 56.51
N THR A 299 -13.40 6.01 56.46
CA THR A 299 -12.59 7.20 56.11
C THR A 299 -11.96 7.10 54.73
N ILE A 300 -12.16 5.99 54.02
CA ILE A 300 -11.55 5.74 52.70
C ILE A 300 -12.49 6.16 51.58
N PHE A 301 -13.82 5.96 51.76
CA PHE A 301 -14.82 6.16 50.74
C PHE A 301 -15.82 7.27 51.12
N THR A 302 -16.37 7.91 50.11
CA THR A 302 -17.54 8.77 50.23
C THR A 302 -18.82 7.95 50.38
N GLU A 303 -19.93 8.60 50.76
CA GLU A 303 -21.24 7.92 50.83
C GLU A 303 -21.66 7.33 49.48
N ASP A 304 -21.48 8.10 48.39
CA ASP A 304 -21.84 7.69 47.04
C ASP A 304 -20.97 6.51 46.52
N GLU A 305 -19.66 6.54 46.83
CA GLU A 305 -18.76 5.42 46.49
C GLU A 305 -19.12 4.14 47.22
N MET A 306 -19.50 4.26 48.50
CA MET A 306 -19.91 3.11 49.33
C MET A 306 -21.29 2.58 48.86
N GLU A 307 -22.24 3.46 48.52
CA GLU A 307 -23.53 3.06 47.95
C GLU A 307 -23.32 2.33 46.61
N ALA A 308 -22.48 2.87 45.74
CA ALA A 308 -22.15 2.23 44.47
C ALA A 308 -21.53 0.84 44.65
N TYR A 309 -20.60 0.70 45.62
CA TYR A 309 -19.97 -0.57 45.95
C TYR A 309 -21.03 -1.59 46.48
N LEU A 310 -21.84 -1.19 47.44
CA LEU A 310 -22.86 -2.05 48.06
C LEU A 310 -23.98 -2.46 47.10
N SER A 311 -24.32 -1.57 46.15
CA SER A 311 -25.31 -1.86 45.11
C SER A 311 -24.73 -2.68 43.94
N GLY A 312 -23.42 -2.94 43.89
CA GLY A 312 -22.74 -3.66 42.83
C GLY A 312 -22.70 -2.89 41.51
N LYS A 313 -23.00 -1.59 41.52
CA LYS A 313 -22.95 -0.75 40.32
C LYS A 313 -21.49 -0.59 39.90
N THR A 314 -21.23 -0.92 38.63
CA THR A 314 -19.92 -0.70 37.96
C THR A 314 -20.17 -0.04 36.65
N TYR A 315 -19.40 0.99 36.36
CA TYR A 315 -19.48 1.72 35.09
C TYR A 315 -18.18 1.57 34.30
N ASN A 316 -18.27 1.11 33.06
CA ASN A 316 -17.12 1.00 32.18
C ASN A 316 -16.93 2.32 31.42
N TRP A 317 -16.05 3.18 31.92
CA TRP A 317 -15.72 4.45 31.28
C TRP A 317 -15.09 4.30 29.90
N LEU A 318 -14.42 3.16 29.63
CA LEU A 318 -13.85 2.90 28.32
C LEU A 318 -14.95 2.74 27.28
N ASP A 319 -16.00 1.98 27.55
CA ASP A 319 -17.15 1.81 26.65
C ASP A 319 -17.92 3.12 26.44
N ALA A 320 -17.90 3.99 27.45
CA ALA A 320 -18.56 5.28 27.35
C ALA A 320 -17.90 6.19 26.30
N VAL A 321 -16.57 6.12 26.16
CA VAL A 321 -15.78 7.02 25.30
C VAL A 321 -15.31 6.37 24.01
N THR A 322 -15.45 5.05 23.87
CA THR A 322 -14.99 4.31 22.69
C THR A 322 -16.16 3.81 21.83
N GLN A 323 -15.86 3.50 20.59
CA GLN A 323 -16.78 2.95 19.61
C GLN A 323 -16.03 2.10 18.57
N ASN A 324 -16.77 1.27 17.84
CA ASN A 324 -16.25 0.74 16.58
C ASN A 324 -16.22 1.86 15.56
N ALA A 325 -15.11 2.02 14.88
CA ALA A 325 -14.89 3.05 13.89
C ALA A 325 -15.03 2.52 12.48
N TYR A 326 -15.52 3.36 11.57
CA TYR A 326 -15.66 3.01 10.17
C TYR A 326 -14.76 3.89 9.32
N GLN A 327 -14.25 3.31 8.24
CA GLN A 327 -13.41 4.01 7.27
C GLN A 327 -13.88 3.67 5.88
N GLN A 328 -13.87 4.66 5.00
CA GLN A 328 -14.16 4.46 3.59
C GLN A 328 -13.31 5.34 2.70
N ASN A 329 -13.04 4.84 1.51
CA ASN A 329 -12.30 5.56 0.50
C ASN A 329 -12.89 5.27 -0.88
N HIS A 330 -13.09 6.32 -1.68
CA HIS A 330 -13.61 6.23 -3.04
C HIS A 330 -12.76 7.10 -3.95
N ALA A 331 -12.11 6.48 -4.94
CA ALA A 331 -11.27 7.16 -5.91
C ALA A 331 -11.75 6.87 -7.33
N VAL A 332 -11.91 7.91 -8.11
CA VAL A 332 -12.19 7.83 -9.55
C VAL A 332 -11.05 8.49 -10.29
N SER A 333 -10.50 7.83 -11.32
CA SER A 333 -9.47 8.43 -12.14
C SER A 333 -9.76 8.27 -13.64
N PHE A 334 -9.30 9.27 -14.40
CA PHE A 334 -9.40 9.37 -15.85
C PHE A 334 -8.00 9.56 -16.39
N SER A 335 -7.56 8.73 -17.31
CA SER A 335 -6.23 8.83 -17.89
C SER A 335 -6.23 8.51 -19.37
N GLY A 336 -5.32 9.14 -20.10
CA GLY A 336 -5.11 8.88 -21.51
C GLY A 336 -3.93 9.66 -22.04
N ALA A 337 -3.35 9.19 -23.14
CA ALA A 337 -2.32 9.91 -23.86
C ALA A 337 -2.42 9.64 -25.34
N GLY A 338 -2.19 10.69 -26.13
CA GLY A 338 -2.00 10.64 -27.57
C GLY A 338 -0.55 11.01 -27.91
N ASP A 339 -0.28 11.20 -29.21
CA ASP A 339 1.06 11.54 -29.67
C ASP A 339 1.54 12.92 -29.22
N LYS A 340 0.62 13.84 -28.95
CA LYS A 340 0.92 15.23 -28.62
C LYS A 340 0.68 15.61 -27.17
N GLY A 341 0.08 14.73 -26.37
CA GLY A 341 -0.21 15.07 -24.99
C GLY A 341 -0.72 13.91 -24.17
N SER A 342 -0.63 14.06 -22.86
CA SER A 342 -1.15 13.10 -21.88
C SER A 342 -1.91 13.83 -20.80
N TYR A 343 -2.91 13.16 -20.25
CA TYR A 343 -3.69 13.65 -19.13
C TYR A 343 -3.93 12.54 -18.09
N PHE A 344 -3.91 12.93 -16.85
CA PHE A 344 -4.37 12.15 -15.72
C PHE A 344 -5.15 13.07 -14.79
N MET A 345 -6.36 12.69 -14.46
CA MET A 345 -7.23 13.40 -13.53
C MET A 345 -7.75 12.40 -12.53
N SER A 346 -7.80 12.76 -11.26
CA SER A 346 -8.42 11.94 -10.21
C SER A 346 -9.23 12.78 -9.26
N PHE A 347 -10.23 12.15 -8.67
CA PHE A 347 -10.99 12.65 -7.53
C PHE A 347 -11.07 11.55 -6.48
N ASN A 348 -10.79 11.90 -5.23
CA ASN A 348 -10.83 10.98 -4.11
C ASN A 348 -11.62 11.57 -2.96
N TYR A 349 -12.47 10.75 -2.35
CA TYR A 349 -13.11 10.97 -1.07
C TYR A 349 -12.63 9.95 -0.07
N ASN A 350 -12.19 10.41 1.08
CA ASN A 350 -11.77 9.58 2.20
C ASN A 350 -12.46 10.07 3.47
N GLN A 351 -13.04 9.13 4.22
CA GLN A 351 -13.61 9.34 5.53
C GLN A 351 -13.04 8.35 6.52
N GLN A 352 -12.71 8.83 7.71
CA GLN A 352 -12.18 8.03 8.80
C GLN A 352 -12.89 8.45 10.10
N GLU A 353 -13.47 7.48 10.79
CA GLU A 353 -13.93 7.66 12.17
C GLU A 353 -12.84 7.19 13.13
N GLY A 354 -12.78 7.78 14.31
CA GLY A 354 -11.90 7.39 15.39
C GLY A 354 -12.50 6.33 16.29
N LEU A 355 -11.65 5.51 16.91
CA LEU A 355 -12.05 4.60 17.99
C LEU A 355 -12.59 5.34 19.22
N MET A 356 -12.25 6.61 19.38
CA MET A 356 -12.90 7.49 20.37
C MET A 356 -14.12 8.15 19.73
N LYS A 357 -15.21 8.25 20.48
CA LYS A 357 -16.44 8.91 20.03
C LYS A 357 -16.18 10.38 19.66
N ASN A 358 -16.93 10.90 18.71
CA ASN A 358 -16.87 12.29 18.21
C ASN A 358 -15.54 12.67 17.53
N VAL A 359 -14.69 11.68 17.18
CA VAL A 359 -13.49 11.91 16.38
C VAL A 359 -13.77 11.46 14.96
N SER A 360 -13.59 12.35 14.00
CA SER A 360 -13.73 12.05 12.59
C SER A 360 -12.81 12.90 11.73
N TYR A 361 -12.54 12.42 10.54
CA TYR A 361 -11.75 13.11 9.54
C TYR A 361 -12.29 12.80 8.15
N GLU A 362 -12.49 13.85 7.36
CA GLU A 362 -12.89 13.75 5.97
C GLU A 362 -11.90 14.48 5.08
N ARG A 363 -11.59 13.91 3.93
CA ARG A 363 -10.69 14.50 2.95
C ARG A 363 -11.21 14.32 1.54
N TYR A 364 -11.24 15.40 0.79
CA TYR A 364 -11.54 15.46 -0.63
C TYR A 364 -10.27 15.87 -1.35
N THR A 365 -9.79 15.04 -2.28
CA THR A 365 -8.58 15.33 -3.05
C THR A 365 -8.90 15.28 -4.53
N GLY A 366 -8.53 16.33 -5.25
CA GLY A 366 -8.58 16.41 -6.70
C GLY A 366 -7.18 16.58 -7.26
N LYS A 367 -6.80 15.80 -8.27
CA LYS A 367 -5.52 15.89 -8.95
C LYS A 367 -5.70 16.05 -10.45
N ILE A 368 -4.88 16.91 -11.03
CA ILE A 368 -4.84 17.16 -12.48
C ILE A 368 -3.39 17.16 -12.91
N ASN A 369 -3.05 16.27 -13.81
CA ASN A 369 -1.75 16.14 -14.46
C ASN A 369 -1.94 16.22 -15.98
N LEU A 370 -1.51 17.29 -16.59
CA LEU A 370 -1.64 17.52 -18.03
C LEU A 370 -0.26 17.82 -18.60
N ASP A 371 0.08 17.15 -19.69
CA ASP A 371 1.28 17.39 -20.47
C ASP A 371 0.87 17.57 -21.94
N GLN A 372 1.20 18.68 -22.57
CA GLN A 372 0.88 18.96 -23.96
C GLN A 372 2.11 19.43 -24.74
N MET A 373 2.42 18.76 -25.82
CA MET A 373 3.43 19.21 -26.78
C MET A 373 2.75 20.18 -27.76
N VAL A 374 3.00 21.48 -27.54
CA VAL A 374 2.44 22.55 -28.39
C VAL A 374 3.21 22.65 -29.71
N LYS A 375 4.54 22.50 -29.63
CA LYS A 375 5.46 22.43 -30.79
C LYS A 375 6.55 21.39 -30.48
N PRO A 376 7.28 20.87 -31.45
CA PRO A 376 8.37 19.89 -31.20
C PRO A 376 9.41 20.37 -30.19
N TRP A 377 9.57 21.68 -30.03
CA TRP A 377 10.50 22.31 -29.10
C TRP A 377 9.81 22.87 -27.83
N LEU A 378 8.47 22.87 -27.76
CA LEU A 378 7.70 23.44 -26.64
C LEU A 378 6.73 22.44 -26.06
N LYS A 379 7.04 21.97 -24.85
CA LYS A 379 6.14 21.19 -24.01
C LYS A 379 5.62 22.06 -22.87
N VAL A 380 4.31 22.07 -22.69
CA VAL A 380 3.62 22.75 -21.58
C VAL A 380 2.91 21.70 -20.74
N GLY A 381 3.10 21.76 -19.44
CA GLY A 381 2.45 20.83 -18.52
C GLY A 381 2.00 21.51 -17.23
N THR A 382 1.04 20.91 -16.56
CA THR A 382 0.61 21.31 -15.23
C THR A 382 0.45 20.05 -14.36
N ASN A 383 0.86 20.16 -13.10
CA ASN A 383 0.65 19.18 -12.07
C ASN A 383 0.07 19.90 -10.84
N THR A 384 -1.22 19.74 -10.62
CA THR A 384 -1.95 20.45 -9.58
C THR A 384 -2.73 19.46 -8.72
N THR A 385 -2.64 19.65 -7.41
CA THR A 385 -3.40 18.89 -6.42
C THR A 385 -4.20 19.84 -5.56
N PHE A 386 -5.50 19.58 -5.44
CA PHE A 386 -6.42 20.31 -4.57
C PHE A 386 -6.79 19.39 -3.41
N VAL A 387 -6.72 19.91 -2.20
CA VAL A 387 -7.10 19.17 -1.00
C VAL A 387 -8.01 20.04 -0.14
N TYR A 388 -9.15 19.47 0.23
CA TYR A 388 -10.04 20.02 1.24
C TYR A 388 -10.22 18.97 2.33
N GLN A 389 -10.01 19.35 3.59
CA GLN A 389 -10.10 18.43 4.71
C GLN A 389 -10.84 19.04 5.88
N VAL A 390 -11.62 18.23 6.56
CA VAL A 390 -12.33 18.59 7.80
C VAL A 390 -12.00 17.54 8.85
N GLY A 391 -11.53 17.95 10.00
CA GLY A 391 -11.22 17.08 11.12
C GLY A 391 -11.93 17.55 12.38
N HIS A 392 -12.50 16.60 13.12
CA HIS A 392 -13.04 16.82 14.46
C HIS A 392 -12.12 16.08 15.44
N PRO A 393 -11.06 16.71 15.93
CA PRO A 393 -10.18 16.12 16.93
C PRO A 393 -10.90 16.06 18.30
N VAL A 394 -10.45 15.16 19.17
CA VAL A 394 -10.89 15.21 20.58
C VAL A 394 -10.38 16.50 21.20
N ALA A 395 -11.29 17.41 21.47
CA ALA A 395 -11.01 18.60 22.28
C ALA A 395 -11.08 18.20 23.75
N CYS A 396 -10.05 17.67 24.33
CA CYS A 396 -9.88 17.39 25.75
C CYS A 396 -11.05 16.68 26.48
N LEU A 397 -10.93 15.35 26.67
CA LEU A 397 -11.85 14.58 27.54
C LEU A 397 -11.82 15.05 29.02
N LEU A 398 -10.79 15.77 29.44
CA LEU A 398 -10.67 16.31 30.79
C LEU A 398 -11.55 17.53 31.07
N TYR A 399 -12.03 18.20 30.03
CA TYR A 399 -12.89 19.39 30.20
C TYR A 399 -14.35 19.06 30.54
N THR A 400 -14.77 17.80 30.34
CA THR A 400 -16.13 17.37 30.64
C THR A 400 -16.36 17.05 32.12
N SER A 401 -15.31 16.78 32.90
CA SER A 401 -15.42 16.58 34.35
C SER A 401 -15.55 17.91 35.10
N ASP A 402 -14.87 18.96 34.66
CA ASP A 402 -14.97 20.30 35.28
C ASP A 402 -16.31 20.98 34.96
N ALA A 403 -16.89 20.73 33.79
CA ALA A 403 -18.20 21.28 33.42
C ALA A 403 -19.38 20.60 34.19
N ALA A 404 -19.17 19.44 34.79
CA ALA A 404 -20.16 18.76 35.62
C ALA A 404 -20.20 19.34 37.04
N ASP A 405 -19.07 19.84 37.55
CA ASP A 405 -18.97 20.50 38.86
C ASP A 405 -19.55 21.93 38.85
N ASP A 406 -19.57 22.61 37.70
CA ASP A 406 -20.17 23.93 37.53
C ASP A 406 -21.73 23.90 37.40
N LEU A 407 -22.34 22.72 37.26
CA LEU A 407 -23.79 22.55 37.16
C LEU A 407 -24.45 22.10 38.48
N THR A 408 -23.70 21.92 39.52
CA THR A 408 -24.17 21.62 40.87
C THR A 408 -23.96 22.80 41.82
#